data_131fed1dcce7a146acb1ee3ab26c3256
#
_entry.id   131fed1dcce7a146acb1ee3ab26c3256
#
_cell.length_a   1.000
_cell.length_b   1.000
_cell.length_c   1.000
_cell.angle_alpha   90.00
_cell.angle_beta   90.00
_cell.angle_gamma   90.00
#
_symmetry.space_group_name_H-M   'P 1'
#
loop_
_entity.id
_entity.type
_entity.pdbx_description
1 polymer ?
#
loop_
_entity_poly.entity_id
_entity_poly.type
_entity_poly.pdbx_seq_one_letter_code
_entity_poly.pdbx_strand_id
1 'polypeptide(L)'
;MLSEEEYPGAGVYGILILKDDCTIGDNIMKAVGKDDCIIDFSITPNRPDCQCVLGMAREIAAVLGNEFRLPETQYRSVSQNINGIMQAEVQDSILCPRYMLMGVRNVKIAPSPKWLCDCLISAGLRPINNIVDITNFIMLETGHPMHAFDARDIKGGKIIVRRAQEGEGITTLDGKSHTLTNQMLIIADSTRPIALAGVMGGENSEIKEDTRDVIFECAKFKRDNIRRTARALGIRTDSSSLFEKGVDAGRAGQKAECDFPHRFHL
;
A
#
# COMPACT_ATOMS: atom_id res chain seq x y z
N MET A 1 10.54 23.08 -22.83
CA MET A 1 11.03 21.70 -22.63
C MET A 1 10.37 21.20 -21.40
N LEU A 2 9.62 20.12 -21.48
CA LEU A 2 8.99 19.52 -20.30
C LEU A 2 10.05 18.70 -19.57
N SER A 3 10.34 19.04 -18.32
CA SER A 3 11.22 18.26 -17.44
C SER A 3 10.45 17.10 -16.80
N GLU A 4 11.15 16.15 -16.19
CA GLU A 4 10.50 15.07 -15.44
C GLU A 4 9.71 15.59 -14.22
N GLU A 5 10.08 16.76 -13.69
CA GLU A 5 9.32 17.47 -12.64
C GLU A 5 8.01 18.05 -13.18
N GLU A 6 8.00 18.52 -14.44
CA GLU A 6 6.79 19.06 -15.09
C GLU A 6 5.90 17.96 -15.67
N TYR A 7 6.50 16.80 -16.03
CA TYR A 7 5.80 15.63 -16.53
C TYR A 7 6.40 14.34 -15.94
N PRO A 8 5.96 13.95 -14.73
CA PRO A 8 6.43 12.71 -14.10
C PRO A 8 6.16 11.48 -14.98
N GLY A 9 7.19 10.67 -15.19
CA GLY A 9 7.12 9.46 -16.03
C GLY A 9 7.44 9.69 -17.50
N ALA A 10 7.87 10.90 -17.90
CA ALA A 10 8.36 11.15 -19.26
C ALA A 10 9.65 10.36 -19.57
N GLY A 11 10.46 10.05 -18.56
CA GLY A 11 11.69 9.25 -18.71
C GLY A 11 12.74 9.85 -19.63
N VAL A 12 12.61 11.13 -20.01
CA VAL A 12 13.42 11.75 -21.05
C VAL A 12 14.04 13.04 -20.55
N TYR A 13 15.34 13.10 -20.59
CA TYR A 13 16.07 14.35 -20.47
C TYR A 13 15.94 15.11 -21.81
N GLY A 14 15.14 16.18 -21.86
CA GLY A 14 15.04 17.03 -23.03
C GLY A 14 13.62 17.30 -23.53
N ILE A 15 13.43 17.28 -24.84
CA ILE A 15 12.13 17.51 -25.47
C ILE A 15 11.32 16.20 -25.42
N LEU A 16 10.10 16.27 -24.90
CA LEU A 16 9.16 15.15 -24.92
C LEU A 16 8.80 14.81 -26.38
N ILE A 17 9.09 13.58 -26.78
CA ILE A 17 8.69 13.04 -28.09
C ILE A 17 7.33 12.37 -27.89
N LEU A 18 6.31 12.86 -28.54
CA LEU A 18 4.98 12.27 -28.53
C LEU A 18 4.96 10.95 -29.30
N LYS A 19 3.93 10.14 -29.06
CA LYS A 19 3.73 8.89 -29.80
C LYS A 19 3.41 9.15 -31.27
N ASP A 20 3.70 8.19 -32.12
CA ASP A 20 3.52 8.26 -33.60
C ASP A 20 2.05 8.41 -34.01
N ASP A 21 1.08 8.16 -33.13
CA ASP A 21 -0.35 8.30 -33.37
C ASP A 21 -0.88 9.74 -33.16
N CYS A 22 -0.02 10.68 -32.76
CA CYS A 22 -0.38 12.08 -32.57
C CYS A 22 -0.28 12.84 -33.86
N THR A 23 -1.26 13.73 -34.13
CA THR A 23 -1.32 14.58 -35.32
C THR A 23 -1.00 16.04 -34.96
N ILE A 24 -0.33 16.75 -35.84
CA ILE A 24 -0.05 18.19 -35.65
C ILE A 24 -1.38 18.96 -35.53
N GLY A 25 -1.54 19.65 -34.39
CA GLY A 25 -2.78 20.38 -34.08
C GLY A 25 -3.66 19.68 -33.03
N ASP A 26 -3.33 18.46 -32.63
CA ASP A 26 -4.03 17.76 -31.55
C ASP A 26 -3.87 18.50 -30.21
N ASN A 27 -4.87 18.32 -29.35
CA ASN A 27 -4.82 18.83 -27.98
C ASN A 27 -3.71 18.12 -27.21
N ILE A 28 -2.69 18.85 -26.79
CA ILE A 28 -1.53 18.31 -26.07
C ILE A 28 -1.93 17.57 -24.78
N MET A 29 -2.93 18.04 -24.04
CA MET A 29 -3.39 17.39 -22.81
C MET A 29 -3.91 15.98 -23.09
N LYS A 30 -4.62 15.78 -24.21
CA LYS A 30 -5.06 14.46 -24.67
C LYS A 30 -3.90 13.61 -25.14
N ALA A 31 -3.01 14.18 -25.94
CA ALA A 31 -1.85 13.50 -26.48
C ALA A 31 -0.93 12.95 -25.38
N VAL A 32 -0.76 13.68 -24.27
CA VAL A 32 0.03 13.24 -23.10
C VAL A 32 -0.78 12.51 -22.04
N GLY A 33 -2.09 12.29 -22.25
CA GLY A 33 -2.97 11.59 -21.30
C GLY A 33 -3.24 12.35 -20.01
N LYS A 34 -3.22 13.68 -20.07
CA LYS A 34 -3.49 14.59 -18.93
C LYS A 34 -4.85 15.32 -19.07
N ASP A 35 -5.73 14.82 -19.93
CA ASP A 35 -7.11 15.32 -20.10
C ASP A 35 -8.00 14.63 -19.05
N ASP A 36 -7.71 14.89 -17.78
CA ASP A 36 -8.43 14.32 -16.63
C ASP A 36 -8.80 15.45 -15.65
N CYS A 37 -9.73 15.15 -14.76
CA CYS A 37 -10.19 16.08 -13.73
C CYS A 37 -9.91 15.49 -12.35
N ILE A 38 -9.07 16.15 -11.58
CA ILE A 38 -8.76 15.78 -10.21
C ILE A 38 -9.63 16.62 -9.26
N ILE A 39 -10.34 15.96 -8.37
CA ILE A 39 -11.15 16.60 -7.32
C ILE A 39 -10.47 16.34 -5.99
N ASP A 40 -10.02 17.40 -5.33
CA ASP A 40 -9.46 17.33 -3.99
C ASP A 40 -10.56 17.52 -2.93
N PHE A 41 -10.71 16.54 -2.05
CA PHE A 41 -11.71 16.54 -0.99
C PHE A 41 -11.07 16.77 0.38
N SER A 42 -11.48 17.82 1.07
CA SER A 42 -11.11 18.02 2.47
C SER A 42 -12.00 17.19 3.38
N ILE A 43 -11.46 16.10 3.91
CA ILE A 43 -12.20 15.15 4.76
C ILE A 43 -12.00 15.48 6.23
N THR A 44 -13.11 15.66 6.96
CA THR A 44 -13.09 15.92 8.40
C THR A 44 -12.64 14.69 9.20
N PRO A 45 -11.99 14.86 10.37
CA PRO A 45 -11.42 13.76 11.15
C PRO A 45 -12.41 12.68 11.62
N ASN A 46 -13.70 13.02 11.68
CA ASN A 46 -14.77 12.09 12.07
C ASN A 46 -15.26 11.20 10.92
N ARG A 47 -14.76 11.40 9.69
CA ARG A 47 -15.15 10.63 8.51
C ARG A 47 -13.92 9.93 7.87
N PRO A 48 -13.19 9.10 8.63
CA PRO A 48 -12.03 8.37 8.07
C PRO A 48 -12.42 7.38 6.96
N ASP A 49 -13.68 6.95 6.92
CA ASP A 49 -14.28 6.11 5.88
C ASP A 49 -14.28 6.78 4.49
N CYS A 50 -14.29 8.10 4.43
CA CYS A 50 -14.27 8.88 3.19
C CYS A 50 -12.86 9.16 2.65
N GLN A 51 -11.80 8.70 3.34
CA GLN A 51 -10.41 8.90 2.89
C GLN A 51 -9.97 7.85 1.85
N CYS A 52 -10.89 7.46 0.99
CA CYS A 52 -10.63 6.52 -0.10
C CYS A 52 -11.71 6.65 -1.19
N VAL A 53 -11.38 6.17 -2.38
CA VAL A 53 -12.27 6.24 -3.55
C VAL A 53 -13.63 5.58 -3.26
N LEU A 54 -13.64 4.37 -2.69
CA LEU A 54 -14.89 3.65 -2.39
C LEU A 54 -15.74 4.33 -1.30
N GLY A 55 -15.10 4.97 -0.33
CA GLY A 55 -15.81 5.75 0.68
C GLY A 55 -16.48 6.97 0.08
N MET A 56 -15.75 7.73 -0.72
CA MET A 56 -16.28 8.89 -1.45
C MET A 56 -17.37 8.50 -2.44
N ALA A 57 -17.17 7.43 -3.21
CA ALA A 57 -18.17 6.93 -4.15
C ALA A 57 -19.50 6.59 -3.46
N ARG A 58 -19.44 6.02 -2.23
CA ARG A 58 -20.64 5.73 -1.42
C ARG A 58 -21.34 7.01 -1.00
N GLU A 59 -20.62 8.00 -0.53
CA GLU A 59 -21.20 9.30 -0.12
C GLU A 59 -21.82 10.03 -1.30
N ILE A 60 -21.12 10.08 -2.43
CA ILE A 60 -21.62 10.71 -3.65
C ILE A 60 -22.88 9.99 -4.15
N ALA A 61 -22.89 8.66 -4.15
CA ALA A 61 -24.06 7.88 -4.54
C ALA A 61 -25.27 8.19 -3.64
N ALA A 62 -25.06 8.28 -2.32
CA ALA A 62 -26.10 8.61 -1.36
C ALA A 62 -26.65 10.03 -1.58
N VAL A 63 -25.80 11.02 -1.83
CA VAL A 63 -26.21 12.41 -2.07
C VAL A 63 -26.98 12.57 -3.38
N LEU A 64 -26.55 11.85 -4.43
CA LEU A 64 -27.18 11.92 -5.75
C LEU A 64 -28.36 10.97 -5.93
N GLY A 65 -28.65 10.12 -4.93
CA GLY A 65 -29.71 9.10 -5.04
C GLY A 65 -29.38 7.98 -6.01
N ASN A 66 -28.10 7.77 -6.32
CA ASN A 66 -27.62 6.73 -7.21
C ASN A 66 -27.33 5.42 -6.47
N GLU A 67 -27.38 4.30 -7.20
CA GLU A 67 -26.95 3.00 -6.67
C GLU A 67 -25.44 2.96 -6.50
N PHE A 68 -24.97 2.58 -5.31
CA PHE A 68 -23.56 2.30 -5.07
C PHE A 68 -23.21 0.87 -5.47
N ARG A 69 -22.28 0.72 -6.42
CA ARG A 69 -21.81 -0.58 -6.89
C ARG A 69 -20.36 -0.81 -6.46
N LEU A 70 -20.13 -1.93 -5.79
CA LEU A 70 -18.77 -2.38 -5.51
C LEU A 70 -18.16 -3.00 -6.78
N PRO A 71 -16.86 -2.86 -7.00
CA PRO A 71 -16.17 -3.60 -8.04
C PRO A 71 -16.37 -5.11 -7.85
N GLU A 72 -16.55 -5.83 -8.95
CA GLU A 72 -16.59 -7.31 -8.90
C GLU A 72 -15.23 -7.85 -8.51
N THR A 73 -15.23 -8.72 -7.51
CA THR A 73 -14.03 -9.35 -6.97
C THR A 73 -14.20 -10.86 -7.03
N GLN A 74 -13.61 -11.48 -8.04
CA GLN A 74 -13.54 -12.94 -8.14
C GLN A 74 -12.08 -13.36 -8.09
N TYR A 75 -11.72 -14.26 -7.21
CA TYR A 75 -10.37 -14.80 -7.17
C TYR A 75 -10.40 -16.34 -7.14
N ARG A 76 -9.37 -16.93 -7.73
CA ARG A 76 -9.12 -18.36 -7.62
C ARG A 76 -8.03 -18.58 -6.59
N SER A 77 -8.39 -19.08 -5.43
CA SER A 77 -7.39 -19.57 -4.47
C SER A 77 -6.82 -20.90 -4.96
N VAL A 78 -5.54 -21.11 -4.74
CA VAL A 78 -4.95 -22.45 -4.83
C VAL A 78 -5.35 -23.26 -3.60
N SER A 79 -5.40 -24.59 -3.74
CA SER A 79 -5.75 -25.49 -2.62
C SER A 79 -4.73 -25.51 -1.48
N GLN A 80 -3.54 -24.96 -1.71
CA GLN A 80 -2.47 -24.95 -0.70
C GLN A 80 -2.68 -23.81 0.31
N ASN A 81 -2.87 -24.20 1.58
CA ASN A 81 -3.00 -23.24 2.68
C ASN A 81 -1.64 -22.56 2.97
N ILE A 82 -1.64 -21.24 3.11
CA ILE A 82 -0.46 -20.43 3.46
C ILE A 82 0.16 -20.87 4.81
N ASN A 83 -0.61 -21.41 5.74
CA ASN A 83 -0.13 -21.84 7.06
C ASN A 83 0.98 -22.91 7.01
N GLY A 84 1.12 -23.63 5.89
CA GLY A 84 2.24 -24.57 5.66
C GLY A 84 3.53 -23.89 5.24
N ILE A 85 3.49 -22.58 4.91
CA ILE A 85 4.61 -21.84 4.35
C ILE A 85 5.00 -20.66 5.25
N MET A 86 3.99 -19.95 5.76
CA MET A 86 4.16 -18.76 6.57
C MET A 86 3.18 -18.81 7.73
N GLN A 87 3.66 -18.52 8.93
CA GLN A 87 2.87 -18.41 10.14
C GLN A 87 2.77 -16.97 10.60
N ALA A 88 1.64 -16.59 11.16
CA ALA A 88 1.45 -15.29 11.80
C ALA A 88 1.14 -15.47 13.29
N GLU A 89 1.80 -14.71 14.13
CA GLU A 89 1.54 -14.64 15.56
C GLU A 89 1.33 -13.18 15.97
N VAL A 90 0.24 -12.91 16.68
CA VAL A 90 -0.01 -11.59 17.26
C VAL A 90 0.12 -11.70 18.78
N GLN A 91 1.20 -11.13 19.33
CA GLN A 91 1.48 -11.15 20.77
C GLN A 91 0.73 -10.05 21.53
N ASP A 92 0.39 -8.93 20.88
CA ASP A 92 -0.40 -7.84 21.47
C ASP A 92 -1.69 -7.62 20.67
N SER A 93 -2.74 -8.36 20.98
CA SER A 93 -4.05 -8.26 20.32
C SER A 93 -4.79 -6.96 20.62
N ILE A 94 -4.37 -6.19 21.63
CA ILE A 94 -4.94 -4.86 21.94
C ILE A 94 -4.39 -3.83 20.93
N LEU A 95 -3.10 -3.91 20.61
CA LEU A 95 -2.46 -3.00 19.67
C LEU A 95 -2.66 -3.44 18.21
N CYS A 96 -2.81 -4.76 17.96
CA CYS A 96 -3.11 -5.33 16.66
C CYS A 96 -4.30 -6.29 16.74
N PRO A 97 -5.55 -5.79 16.68
CA PRO A 97 -6.74 -6.63 16.82
C PRO A 97 -7.00 -7.54 15.60
N ARG A 98 -6.38 -7.26 14.45
CA ARG A 98 -6.47 -8.11 13.26
C ARG A 98 -5.19 -8.03 12.45
N TYR A 99 -4.71 -9.20 12.02
CA TYR A 99 -3.54 -9.36 11.18
C TYR A 99 -3.78 -10.48 10.18
N MET A 100 -3.57 -10.20 8.91
CA MET A 100 -3.84 -11.14 7.83
C MET A 100 -2.65 -11.18 6.89
N LEU A 101 -2.35 -12.36 6.39
CA LEU A 101 -1.31 -12.61 5.38
C LEU A 101 -1.91 -13.30 4.17
N MET A 102 -1.44 -12.91 2.99
CA MET A 102 -1.72 -13.58 1.74
C MET A 102 -0.41 -13.80 0.99
N GLY A 103 -0.16 -15.04 0.57
CA GLY A 103 1.02 -15.38 -0.22
C GLY A 103 0.70 -15.43 -1.71
N VAL A 104 1.56 -14.84 -2.53
CA VAL A 104 1.54 -14.98 -3.99
C VAL A 104 2.89 -15.49 -4.43
N ARG A 105 2.91 -16.53 -5.27
CA ARG A 105 4.13 -17.19 -5.74
C ARG A 105 4.38 -16.96 -7.21
N ASN A 106 5.64 -17.09 -7.60
CA ASN A 106 6.09 -17.00 -8.98
C ASN A 106 5.78 -15.64 -9.63
N VAL A 107 5.78 -14.57 -8.85
CA VAL A 107 5.60 -13.22 -9.37
C VAL A 107 6.81 -12.83 -10.22
N LYS A 108 6.57 -11.95 -11.18
CA LYS A 108 7.62 -11.28 -11.94
C LYS A 108 7.55 -9.79 -11.63
N ILE A 109 8.60 -9.28 -10.98
CA ILE A 109 8.70 -7.85 -10.74
C ILE A 109 8.92 -7.13 -12.07
N ALA A 110 8.10 -6.13 -12.35
CA ALA A 110 8.10 -5.37 -13.58
C ALA A 110 7.53 -3.97 -13.34
N PRO A 111 7.73 -3.02 -14.26
CA PRO A 111 6.97 -1.77 -14.27
C PRO A 111 5.47 -2.04 -14.31
N SER A 112 4.70 -1.23 -13.60
CA SER A 112 3.23 -1.34 -13.59
C SER A 112 2.62 -1.03 -14.97
N PRO A 113 1.48 -1.62 -15.30
CA PRO A 113 0.77 -1.26 -16.51
C PRO A 113 0.34 0.22 -16.48
N LYS A 114 0.28 0.84 -17.68
CA LYS A 114 0.04 2.28 -17.82
C LYS A 114 -1.18 2.77 -17.02
N TRP A 115 -2.30 2.07 -17.07
CA TRP A 115 -3.51 2.46 -16.35
C TRP A 115 -3.29 2.59 -14.83
N LEU A 116 -2.49 1.68 -14.24
CA LEU A 116 -2.17 1.70 -12.81
C LEU A 116 -1.24 2.88 -12.48
N CYS A 117 -0.22 3.09 -13.32
CA CYS A 117 0.66 4.26 -13.18
C CYS A 117 -0.13 5.57 -13.27
N ASP A 118 -1.03 5.69 -14.25
CA ASP A 118 -1.84 6.90 -14.45
C ASP A 118 -2.72 7.16 -13.20
N CYS A 119 -3.37 6.15 -12.65
CA CYS A 119 -4.16 6.27 -11.42
C CYS A 119 -3.33 6.76 -10.23
N LEU A 120 -2.14 6.18 -10.02
CA LEU A 120 -1.26 6.57 -8.93
C LEU A 120 -0.74 8.00 -9.09
N ILE A 121 -0.28 8.36 -10.29
CA ILE A 121 0.19 9.72 -10.62
C ILE A 121 -0.91 10.74 -10.40
N SER A 122 -2.13 10.45 -10.83
CA SER A 122 -3.29 11.34 -10.62
C SER A 122 -3.62 11.55 -9.14
N ALA A 123 -3.32 10.55 -8.31
CA ALA A 123 -3.45 10.64 -6.85
C ALA A 123 -2.21 11.23 -6.15
N GLY A 124 -1.19 11.66 -6.89
CA GLY A 124 0.04 12.25 -6.35
C GLY A 124 1.08 11.23 -5.87
N LEU A 125 0.94 9.96 -6.22
CA LEU A 125 1.87 8.89 -5.86
C LEU A 125 2.80 8.58 -7.04
N ARG A 126 4.07 8.30 -6.73
CA ARG A 126 5.06 7.87 -7.72
C ARG A 126 5.00 6.35 -7.91
N PRO A 127 4.80 5.85 -9.14
CA PRO A 127 4.93 4.43 -9.44
C PRO A 127 6.36 3.92 -9.16
N ILE A 128 6.47 2.71 -8.65
CA ILE A 128 7.73 2.05 -8.28
C ILE A 128 7.89 0.73 -9.04
N ASN A 129 7.04 -0.23 -8.74
CA ASN A 129 6.94 -1.52 -9.43
C ASN A 129 5.54 -2.11 -9.23
N ASN A 130 5.19 -3.11 -10.00
CA ASN A 130 3.85 -3.71 -9.99
C ASN A 130 3.37 -4.15 -8.59
N ILE A 131 4.23 -4.65 -7.72
CA ILE A 131 3.84 -5.12 -6.39
C ILE A 131 3.55 -3.96 -5.45
N VAL A 132 4.47 -2.99 -5.36
CA VAL A 132 4.31 -1.81 -4.49
C VAL A 132 3.14 -0.96 -4.98
N ASP A 133 3.01 -0.80 -6.28
CA ASP A 133 1.96 0.01 -6.89
C ASP A 133 0.57 -0.58 -6.66
N ILE A 134 0.44 -1.91 -6.66
CA ILE A 134 -0.80 -2.58 -6.28
C ILE A 134 -1.17 -2.27 -4.82
N THR A 135 -0.22 -2.34 -3.88
CA THR A 135 -0.51 -2.01 -2.48
C THR A 135 -0.96 -0.56 -2.31
N ASN A 136 -0.33 0.37 -3.03
CA ASN A 136 -0.69 1.77 -3.06
C ASN A 136 -2.07 1.99 -3.69
N PHE A 137 -2.38 1.34 -4.81
CA PHE A 137 -3.68 1.41 -5.46
C PHE A 137 -4.81 0.92 -4.54
N ILE A 138 -4.62 -0.21 -3.87
CA ILE A 138 -5.61 -0.75 -2.92
C ILE A 138 -5.79 0.21 -1.73
N MET A 139 -4.71 0.81 -1.24
CA MET A 139 -4.79 1.82 -0.19
C MET A 139 -5.63 3.02 -0.63
N LEU A 140 -5.44 3.55 -1.84
CA LEU A 140 -6.24 4.65 -2.39
C LEU A 140 -7.71 4.24 -2.59
N GLU A 141 -7.95 3.06 -3.15
CA GLU A 141 -9.29 2.57 -3.43
C GLU A 141 -10.09 2.30 -2.16
N THR A 142 -9.47 1.66 -1.17
CA THR A 142 -10.17 1.12 0.01
C THR A 142 -9.94 1.89 1.31
N GLY A 143 -8.93 2.74 1.36
CA GLY A 143 -8.48 3.42 2.58
C GLY A 143 -7.76 2.50 3.57
N HIS A 144 -7.37 1.29 3.13
CA HIS A 144 -6.69 0.32 3.97
C HIS A 144 -5.25 0.11 3.51
N PRO A 145 -4.25 0.59 4.25
CA PRO A 145 -2.86 0.38 3.87
C PRO A 145 -2.50 -1.11 3.88
N MET A 146 -1.75 -1.51 2.89
CA MET A 146 -1.18 -2.84 2.77
C MET A 146 0.34 -2.76 2.66
N HIS A 147 1.01 -3.84 3.04
CA HIS A 147 2.45 -3.97 2.85
C HIS A 147 2.78 -5.29 2.13
N ALA A 148 3.91 -5.31 1.45
CA ALA A 148 4.42 -6.48 0.75
C ALA A 148 5.84 -6.79 1.20
N PHE A 149 6.07 -8.04 1.60
CA PHE A 149 7.38 -8.55 1.99
C PHE A 149 7.90 -9.53 0.96
N ASP A 150 9.21 -9.52 0.71
CA ASP A 150 9.87 -10.65 0.05
C ASP A 150 9.88 -11.86 1.00
N ALA A 151 9.24 -12.95 0.57
CA ALA A 151 9.10 -14.15 1.42
C ALA A 151 10.46 -14.76 1.82
N ARG A 152 11.51 -14.59 1.00
CA ARG A 152 12.86 -15.09 1.26
C ARG A 152 13.52 -14.39 2.46
N ASP A 153 13.16 -13.14 2.69
CA ASP A 153 13.76 -12.30 3.72
C ASP A 153 13.09 -12.46 5.09
N ILE A 154 11.97 -13.21 5.17
CA ILE A 154 11.28 -13.55 6.42
C ILE A 154 11.91 -14.80 7.03
N LYS A 155 12.74 -14.62 8.06
CA LYS A 155 13.45 -15.72 8.69
C LYS A 155 12.52 -16.60 9.51
N GLY A 156 12.71 -17.92 9.36
CA GLY A 156 11.93 -18.93 10.07
C GLY A 156 10.49 -19.12 9.57
N GLY A 157 10.11 -18.51 8.42
CA GLY A 157 8.76 -18.63 7.86
C GLY A 157 7.67 -18.14 8.82
N LYS A 158 7.98 -17.16 9.69
CA LYS A 158 7.08 -16.68 10.73
C LYS A 158 7.14 -15.17 10.85
N ILE A 159 5.97 -14.55 10.89
CA ILE A 159 5.79 -13.13 11.19
C ILE A 159 5.20 -13.00 12.59
N ILE A 160 5.79 -12.15 13.41
CA ILE A 160 5.41 -11.92 14.80
C ILE A 160 5.10 -10.44 14.99
N VAL A 161 3.85 -10.12 15.30
CA VAL A 161 3.45 -8.76 15.65
C VAL A 161 3.57 -8.60 17.17
N ARG A 162 4.55 -7.82 17.60
CA ARG A 162 4.90 -7.65 19.01
C ARG A 162 5.33 -6.22 19.35
N ARG A 163 5.43 -5.92 20.60
CA ARG A 163 6.14 -4.70 21.03
C ARG A 163 7.62 -4.84 20.76
N ALA A 164 8.27 -3.75 20.42
CA ALA A 164 9.72 -3.69 20.36
C ALA A 164 10.33 -3.93 21.76
N GLN A 165 11.57 -4.41 21.78
CA GLN A 165 12.39 -4.39 22.98
C GLN A 165 12.97 -2.98 23.17
N GLU A 166 13.27 -2.62 24.40
CA GLU A 166 13.90 -1.32 24.65
C GLU A 166 15.29 -1.26 24.04
N GLY A 167 15.55 -0.25 23.21
CA GLY A 167 16.82 -0.12 22.49
C GLY A 167 16.93 -0.97 21.22
N GLU A 168 15.89 -1.72 20.83
CA GLU A 168 15.90 -2.50 19.59
C GLU A 168 16.00 -1.58 18.36
N GLY A 169 16.81 -1.95 17.37
CA GLY A 169 17.07 -1.15 16.18
C GLY A 169 16.34 -1.65 14.94
N ILE A 170 15.95 -0.74 14.06
CA ILE A 170 15.46 -1.05 12.71
C ILE A 170 15.94 0.02 11.73
N THR A 171 16.30 -0.41 10.51
CA THR A 171 16.50 0.50 9.37
C THR A 171 15.27 0.43 8.49
N THR A 172 14.64 1.58 8.26
CA THR A 172 13.41 1.70 7.46
C THR A 172 13.70 1.88 5.97
N LEU A 173 12.68 1.73 5.12
CA LEU A 173 12.79 1.81 3.65
C LEU A 173 13.38 3.14 3.14
N ASP A 174 13.36 4.20 3.94
CA ASP A 174 14.02 5.48 3.62
C ASP A 174 15.52 5.51 4.00
N GLY A 175 16.10 4.37 4.37
CA GLY A 175 17.51 4.19 4.74
C GLY A 175 17.87 4.74 6.12
N LYS A 176 16.90 5.17 6.93
CA LYS A 176 17.17 5.72 8.27
C LYS A 176 17.10 4.64 9.34
N SER A 177 18.09 4.66 10.23
CA SER A 177 18.12 3.79 11.41
C SER A 177 17.42 4.44 12.60
N HIS A 178 16.56 3.66 13.26
CA HIS A 178 15.78 4.11 14.41
C HIS A 178 16.01 3.19 15.60
N THR A 179 16.10 3.78 16.78
CA THR A 179 16.12 3.08 18.06
C THR A 179 14.71 3.08 18.64
N LEU A 180 14.22 1.90 18.97
CA LEU A 180 12.83 1.66 19.35
C LEU A 180 12.69 1.60 20.87
N THR A 181 11.48 1.87 21.34
CA THR A 181 11.10 1.70 22.75
C THR A 181 10.04 0.59 22.87
N ASN A 182 9.86 0.05 24.04
CA ASN A 182 8.87 -0.99 24.35
C ASN A 182 7.39 -0.52 24.21
N GLN A 183 7.16 0.75 23.92
CA GLN A 183 5.83 1.29 23.61
C GLN A 183 5.47 1.18 22.13
N MET A 184 6.42 0.89 21.26
CA MET A 184 6.25 0.83 19.82
C MET A 184 5.89 -0.59 19.39
N LEU A 185 4.92 -0.71 18.48
CA LEU A 185 4.54 -1.97 17.87
C LEU A 185 5.37 -2.20 16.61
N ILE A 186 5.89 -3.40 16.47
CA ILE A 186 6.67 -3.82 15.31
C ILE A 186 6.13 -5.10 14.71
N ILE A 187 6.49 -5.31 13.47
CA ILE A 187 6.40 -6.59 12.80
C ILE A 187 7.81 -7.16 12.75
N ALA A 188 7.99 -8.36 13.24
CA ALA A 188 9.27 -9.04 13.29
C ALA A 188 9.18 -10.41 12.62
N ASP A 189 10.30 -10.92 12.16
CA ASP A 189 10.44 -12.34 11.87
C ASP A 189 10.94 -13.10 13.12
N SER A 190 11.42 -14.33 12.96
CA SER A 190 11.92 -15.12 14.09
C SER A 190 13.19 -14.55 14.75
N THR A 191 13.85 -13.57 14.12
CA THR A 191 15.17 -13.08 14.52
C THR A 191 15.27 -11.58 14.71
N ARG A 192 14.52 -10.79 13.96
CA ARG A 192 14.71 -9.32 13.88
C ARG A 192 13.41 -8.58 13.49
N PRO A 193 13.33 -7.26 13.76
CA PRO A 193 12.30 -6.40 13.21
C PRO A 193 12.39 -6.35 11.68
N ILE A 194 11.23 -6.38 11.02
CA ILE A 194 11.08 -6.25 9.56
C ILE A 194 10.18 -5.08 9.15
N ALA A 195 9.41 -4.52 10.08
CA ALA A 195 8.65 -3.29 9.83
C ALA A 195 8.25 -2.61 11.15
N LEU A 196 8.05 -1.29 11.08
CA LEU A 196 7.31 -0.52 12.07
C LEU A 196 5.82 -0.64 11.76
N ALA A 197 5.07 -1.31 12.62
CA ALA A 197 3.67 -1.64 12.38
C ALA A 197 2.84 -0.41 12.01
N GLY A 198 2.26 -0.40 10.82
CA GLY A 198 1.40 0.66 10.30
C GLY A 198 2.10 2.01 10.04
N VAL A 199 3.43 2.06 10.12
CA VAL A 199 4.22 3.29 9.88
C VAL A 199 5.08 3.14 8.63
N MET A 200 6.05 2.22 8.64
CA MET A 200 6.96 2.04 7.51
C MET A 200 7.60 0.65 7.53
N GLY A 201 7.79 0.05 6.36
CA GLY A 201 8.52 -1.21 6.19
C GLY A 201 10.00 -1.07 6.53
N GLY A 202 10.64 -2.20 6.83
CA GLY A 202 12.08 -2.30 6.99
C GLY A 202 12.78 -2.54 5.65
N GLU A 203 13.95 -1.97 5.46
CA GLU A 203 14.80 -2.17 4.27
C GLU A 203 15.13 -3.66 4.07
N ASN A 204 15.23 -4.40 5.18
CA ASN A 204 15.66 -5.80 5.19
C ASN A 204 14.63 -6.82 4.70
N SER A 205 13.45 -6.39 4.28
CA SER A 205 12.36 -7.24 3.78
C SER A 205 11.63 -6.64 2.56
N GLU A 206 12.24 -5.66 1.90
CA GLU A 206 11.67 -4.98 0.74
C GLU A 206 11.57 -5.89 -0.49
N ILE A 207 10.69 -5.51 -1.40
CA ILE A 207 10.54 -6.15 -2.71
C ILE A 207 11.71 -5.73 -3.63
N LYS A 208 12.41 -6.73 -4.17
CA LYS A 208 13.58 -6.58 -5.05
C LYS A 208 13.23 -7.05 -6.47
N GLU A 209 14.05 -6.68 -7.45
CA GLU A 209 13.84 -7.06 -8.85
C GLU A 209 13.76 -8.58 -9.09
N ASP A 210 14.48 -9.35 -8.25
CA ASP A 210 14.51 -10.81 -8.31
C ASP A 210 13.54 -11.51 -7.36
N THR A 211 12.65 -10.77 -6.68
CA THR A 211 11.61 -11.32 -5.82
C THR A 211 10.67 -12.22 -6.63
N ARG A 212 10.36 -13.40 -6.09
CA ARG A 212 9.48 -14.40 -6.71
C ARG A 212 8.27 -14.73 -5.88
N ASP A 213 8.42 -14.77 -4.58
CA ASP A 213 7.35 -15.10 -3.65
C ASP A 213 7.14 -13.90 -2.72
N VAL A 214 5.91 -13.39 -2.70
CA VAL A 214 5.51 -12.18 -1.97
C VAL A 214 4.51 -12.54 -0.90
N ILE A 215 4.70 -12.00 0.28
CA ILE A 215 3.73 -12.05 1.38
C ILE A 215 3.12 -10.66 1.54
N PHE A 216 1.85 -10.55 1.23
CA PHE A 216 1.08 -9.34 1.49
C PHE A 216 0.53 -9.35 2.90
N GLU A 217 0.60 -8.21 3.53
CA GLU A 217 0.06 -7.92 4.84
C GLU A 217 -1.15 -7.01 4.72
N CYS A 218 -2.20 -7.34 5.47
CA CYS A 218 -3.33 -6.46 5.70
C CYS A 218 -3.69 -6.53 7.18
N ALA A 219 -3.56 -5.43 7.91
CA ALA A 219 -3.69 -5.42 9.35
C ALA A 219 -4.50 -4.24 9.86
N LYS A 220 -5.04 -4.39 11.08
CA LYS A 220 -5.58 -3.26 11.85
C LYS A 220 -4.71 -3.01 13.06
N PHE A 221 -4.23 -1.78 13.21
CA PHE A 221 -3.46 -1.34 14.35
C PHE A 221 -4.22 -0.30 15.17
N LYS A 222 -3.90 -0.22 16.45
CA LYS A 222 -4.49 0.75 17.36
C LYS A 222 -3.98 2.15 17.02
N ARG A 223 -4.88 3.02 16.58
CA ARG A 223 -4.61 4.37 16.08
C ARG A 223 -3.69 5.22 16.98
N ASP A 224 -3.91 5.17 18.30
CA ASP A 224 -3.14 5.96 19.26
C ASP A 224 -1.69 5.48 19.37
N ASN A 225 -1.44 4.18 19.18
CA ASN A 225 -0.09 3.63 19.15
C ASN A 225 0.65 4.08 17.89
N ILE A 226 0.02 3.95 16.71
CA ILE A 226 0.62 4.41 15.45
C ILE A 226 0.97 5.90 15.52
N ARG A 227 0.03 6.73 15.95
CA ARG A 227 0.26 8.18 16.10
C ARG A 227 1.44 8.49 17.02
N ARG A 228 1.55 7.81 18.17
CA ARG A 228 2.66 8.03 19.11
C ARG A 228 3.99 7.56 18.54
N THR A 229 4.02 6.39 17.90
CA THR A 229 5.22 5.86 17.26
C THR A 229 5.70 6.76 16.13
N ALA A 230 4.82 7.16 15.21
CA ALA A 230 5.13 8.04 14.10
C ALA A 230 5.70 9.39 14.57
N ARG A 231 5.07 9.98 15.60
CA ARG A 231 5.57 11.25 16.21
C ARG A 231 6.92 11.10 16.90
N ALA A 232 7.10 10.03 17.68
CA ALA A 232 8.34 9.82 18.43
C ALA A 232 9.54 9.63 17.50
N LEU A 233 9.33 8.99 16.34
CA LEU A 233 10.36 8.74 15.33
C LEU A 233 10.47 9.86 14.27
N GLY A 234 9.55 10.83 14.27
CA GLY A 234 9.50 11.89 13.26
C GLY A 234 9.13 11.39 11.85
N ILE A 235 8.44 10.25 11.76
CA ILE A 235 8.06 9.63 10.50
C ILE A 235 6.58 9.93 10.21
N ARG A 236 6.30 10.40 9.00
CA ARG A 236 4.93 10.57 8.51
C ARG A 236 4.80 9.96 7.13
N THR A 237 3.93 8.96 7.00
CA THR A 237 3.61 8.27 5.74
C THR A 237 2.10 8.30 5.51
N ASP A 238 1.66 8.00 4.29
CA ASP A 238 0.22 7.84 3.99
C ASP A 238 -0.39 6.73 4.83
N SER A 239 0.33 5.61 4.99
CA SER A 239 -0.06 4.52 5.87
C SER A 239 -0.30 4.99 7.31
N SER A 240 0.69 5.65 7.93
CA SER A 240 0.56 6.16 9.30
C SER A 240 -0.58 7.17 9.44
N SER A 241 -0.77 8.01 8.43
CA SER A 241 -1.85 9.01 8.39
C SER A 241 -3.24 8.39 8.33
N LEU A 242 -3.42 7.28 7.59
CA LEU A 242 -4.67 6.53 7.54
C LEU A 242 -4.92 5.76 8.85
N PHE A 243 -3.93 5.04 9.35
CA PHE A 243 -4.07 4.28 10.60
C PHE A 243 -4.35 5.17 11.81
N GLU A 244 -3.72 6.36 11.93
CA GLU A 244 -3.97 7.28 13.05
C GLU A 244 -5.38 7.88 13.03
N LYS A 245 -6.02 7.97 11.87
CA LYS A 245 -7.42 8.42 11.72
C LYS A 245 -8.42 7.28 11.93
N GLY A 246 -7.98 6.06 11.72
CA GLY A 246 -8.73 4.83 11.95
C GLY A 246 -9.20 4.15 10.67
N VAL A 247 -8.80 2.89 10.52
CA VAL A 247 -9.24 1.98 9.46
C VAL A 247 -10.26 0.99 9.99
N ASP A 248 -11.23 0.61 9.15
CA ASP A 248 -12.28 -0.33 9.52
C ASP A 248 -11.75 -1.77 9.61
N ALA A 249 -11.98 -2.42 10.75
CA ALA A 249 -11.57 -3.81 10.97
C ALA A 249 -12.36 -4.82 10.12
N GLY A 250 -13.63 -4.53 9.83
CA GLY A 250 -14.50 -5.40 9.05
C GLY A 250 -14.08 -5.49 7.59
N ARG A 251 -13.56 -4.41 7.05
CA ARG A 251 -13.11 -4.33 5.65
C ARG A 251 -11.76 -4.99 5.41
N ALA A 252 -10.88 -5.05 6.39
CA ALA A 252 -9.57 -5.70 6.26
C ALA A 252 -9.67 -7.15 5.79
N GLY A 253 -10.72 -7.89 6.21
CA GLY A 253 -10.88 -9.28 5.85
C GLY A 253 -11.61 -9.57 4.55
N GLN A 254 -12.66 -8.80 4.26
CA GLN A 254 -13.46 -9.05 3.06
C GLN A 254 -12.76 -8.65 1.77
N LYS A 255 -11.81 -7.72 1.81
CA LYS A 255 -11.17 -7.14 0.63
C LYS A 255 -9.77 -7.65 0.34
N ALA A 256 -8.97 -7.98 1.35
CA ALA A 256 -7.70 -8.66 1.12
C ALA A 256 -7.89 -10.04 0.48
N GLU A 257 -9.00 -10.74 0.79
CA GLU A 257 -9.36 -12.01 0.15
C GLU A 257 -9.94 -11.81 -1.26
N CYS A 258 -10.61 -10.69 -1.54
CA CYS A 258 -11.42 -10.52 -2.74
C CYS A 258 -10.74 -9.76 -3.88
N ASP A 259 -9.90 -8.75 -3.61
CA ASP A 259 -9.46 -7.82 -4.65
C ASP A 259 -8.11 -8.16 -5.32
N PHE A 260 -7.33 -9.06 -4.70
CA PHE A 260 -5.91 -9.16 -5.00
C PHE A 260 -5.51 -9.94 -6.28
N PRO A 261 -5.96 -11.16 -6.57
CA PRO A 261 -5.33 -11.95 -7.63
C PRO A 261 -5.83 -11.69 -9.05
N HIS A 262 -7.05 -11.21 -9.25
CA HIS A 262 -7.66 -11.16 -10.59
C HIS A 262 -7.54 -9.83 -11.33
N ARG A 263 -7.46 -8.72 -10.61
CA ARG A 263 -7.32 -7.41 -11.24
C ARG A 263 -5.95 -7.18 -11.86
N PHE A 264 -4.94 -7.89 -11.39
CA PHE A 264 -3.56 -7.54 -11.69
C PHE A 264 -2.78 -8.59 -12.47
N HIS A 265 -3.34 -9.78 -12.77
CA HIS A 265 -2.66 -10.87 -13.51
C HIS A 265 -1.20 -11.09 -13.05
N LEU A 266 -1.00 -11.29 -11.72
CA LEU A 266 0.30 -11.53 -11.10
C LEU A 266 0.77 -12.96 -11.34
#